data_3b19c4a4d15ec42367135759db97fcf2
#
_entry.id   3b19c4a4d15ec42367135759db97fcf2
#
_cell.length_a   1.000
_cell.length_b   1.000
_cell.length_c   1.000
_cell.angle_alpha   90.00
_cell.angle_beta   90.00
_cell.angle_gamma   90.00
#
_symmetry.space_group_name_H-M   'P 1'
#
loop_
_entity.id
_entity.type
_entity.pdbx_description
1 polymer ?
#
loop_
_entity_poly.entity_id
_entity_poly.type
_entity_poly.pdbx_seq_one_letter_code
_entity_poly.pdbx_strand_id
1 'polypeptide(L)'
;IQAWEYQPLGPFQAKALGTTISPWIVTVAALEPFRCTGATRDNPLLPYLHEERPGFFDLTVGWTMNGQDMARTNYNVMYYSSAQQLAHHTESGCPMRVGDLLGTGTISGPARDQTGALLEMTAGGKEPVTVHGEPRTFIQDGDTVALYGFAEGPGYRIGFGPCSGRILPARA
;
A
#
# COMPACT_ATOMS: atom_id res chain seq x y z
N ILE A 1 -22.63 1.18 3.83
CA ILE A 1 -22.25 0.67 5.17
C ILE A 1 -21.33 1.65 5.87
N GLN A 2 -20.27 2.13 5.21
CA GLN A 2 -19.30 3.06 5.81
C GLN A 2 -19.96 4.34 6.33
N ALA A 3 -20.92 4.90 5.59
CA ALA A 3 -21.64 6.11 6.02
C ALA A 3 -22.46 5.90 7.30
N TRP A 4 -22.91 4.67 7.57
CA TRP A 4 -23.65 4.33 8.78
C TRP A 4 -22.77 4.15 10.01
N GLU A 5 -21.59 3.56 9.85
CA GLU A 5 -20.72 3.18 10.97
C GLU A 5 -19.57 4.16 11.23
N TYR A 6 -19.33 5.10 10.30
CA TYR A 6 -18.17 5.99 10.32
C TYR A 6 -18.06 6.83 11.60
N GLN A 7 -19.17 7.35 12.11
CA GLN A 7 -19.23 8.11 13.33
C GLN A 7 -20.00 7.36 14.42
N PRO A 8 -19.53 7.34 15.67
CA PRO A 8 -18.30 7.95 16.19
C PRO A 8 -17.06 7.05 16.14
N LEU A 9 -17.20 5.75 15.85
CA LEU A 9 -16.15 4.77 16.10
C LEU A 9 -15.29 4.41 14.87
N GLY A 10 -15.67 4.84 13.70
CA GLY A 10 -14.98 4.53 12.44
C GLY A 10 -15.55 3.30 11.72
N PRO A 11 -14.99 2.92 10.56
CA PRO A 11 -15.50 1.83 9.75
C PRO A 11 -15.10 0.46 10.32
N PHE A 12 -16.07 -0.48 10.33
CA PHE A 12 -15.89 -1.87 10.73
C PHE A 12 -16.25 -2.82 9.56
N GLN A 13 -17.54 -3.01 9.30
CA GLN A 13 -18.03 -3.90 8.25
C GLN A 13 -17.65 -3.40 6.85
N ALA A 14 -17.60 -2.10 6.65
CA ALA A 14 -17.17 -1.49 5.39
C ALA A 14 -15.69 -1.77 5.04
N LYS A 15 -14.88 -2.17 6.01
CA LYS A 15 -13.47 -2.54 5.86
C LYS A 15 -13.20 -4.04 6.04
N ALA A 16 -14.23 -4.84 6.30
CA ALA A 16 -14.10 -6.28 6.60
C ALA A 16 -14.25 -7.18 5.36
N LEU A 17 -13.88 -6.72 4.18
CA LEU A 17 -14.07 -7.45 2.92
C LEU A 17 -13.02 -8.53 2.65
N GLY A 18 -11.92 -8.51 3.37
CA GLY A 18 -10.80 -9.42 3.18
C GLY A 18 -9.53 -8.70 2.69
N THR A 19 -8.42 -9.36 2.87
CA THR A 19 -7.10 -8.86 2.46
C THR A 19 -6.41 -9.88 1.58
N THR A 20 -6.03 -9.47 0.38
CA THR A 20 -5.25 -10.30 -0.54
C THR A 20 -3.78 -9.95 -0.41
N ILE A 21 -2.93 -10.95 -0.26
CA ILE A 21 -1.47 -10.80 -0.21
C ILE A 21 -0.81 -11.74 -1.22
N SER A 22 0.42 -11.41 -1.62
CA SER A 22 1.29 -12.33 -2.36
C SER A 22 1.65 -13.53 -1.47
N PRO A 23 1.78 -14.75 -2.03
CA PRO A 23 2.23 -15.91 -1.27
C PRO A 23 3.73 -15.88 -0.92
N TRP A 24 4.47 -14.90 -1.44
CA TRP A 24 5.91 -14.79 -1.25
C TRP A 24 6.24 -13.82 -0.12
N ILE A 25 7.23 -14.20 0.68
CA ILE A 25 7.83 -13.36 1.70
C ILE A 25 9.26 -13.04 1.25
N VAL A 26 9.55 -11.75 1.07
CA VAL A 26 10.90 -11.26 0.82
C VAL A 26 11.51 -10.84 2.15
N THR A 27 12.65 -11.40 2.50
CA THR A 27 13.30 -11.07 3.77
C THR A 27 13.92 -9.67 3.74
N VAL A 28 14.01 -9.01 4.89
CA VAL A 28 14.69 -7.72 5.03
C VAL A 28 16.17 -7.84 4.58
N ALA A 29 16.81 -8.98 4.82
CA ALA A 29 18.19 -9.23 4.38
C ALA A 29 18.33 -9.19 2.84
N ALA A 30 17.33 -9.68 2.10
CA ALA A 30 17.33 -9.60 0.65
C ALA A 30 17.12 -8.16 0.13
N LEU A 31 16.48 -7.31 0.92
CA LEU A 31 16.22 -5.91 0.58
C LEU A 31 17.36 -4.97 0.99
N GLU A 32 18.32 -5.44 1.79
CA GLU A 32 19.42 -4.61 2.30
C GLU A 32 20.18 -3.82 1.22
N PRO A 33 20.47 -4.38 0.03
CA PRO A 33 21.12 -3.63 -1.06
C PRO A 33 20.32 -2.43 -1.58
N PHE A 34 19.03 -2.38 -1.31
CA PHE A 34 18.10 -1.33 -1.75
C PHE A 34 17.76 -0.33 -0.64
N ARG A 35 18.46 -0.40 0.48
CA ARG A 35 18.25 0.52 1.60
C ARG A 35 18.57 1.94 1.19
N CYS A 36 17.65 2.86 1.51
CA CYS A 36 17.77 4.27 1.15
C CYS A 36 17.17 5.18 2.22
N THR A 37 17.37 6.48 2.05
CA THR A 37 16.67 7.50 2.83
C THR A 37 15.26 7.69 2.29
N GLY A 38 14.30 7.97 3.18
CA GLY A 38 12.94 8.36 2.80
C GLY A 38 12.83 9.83 2.42
N ALA A 39 11.60 10.29 2.26
CA ALA A 39 11.30 11.69 1.99
C ALA A 39 11.81 12.61 3.12
N THR A 40 12.10 13.88 2.76
CA THR A 40 12.42 14.92 3.74
C THR A 40 11.23 15.15 4.67
N ARG A 41 11.51 15.27 5.96
CA ARG A 41 10.48 15.49 6.98
C ARG A 41 10.43 16.95 7.39
N ASP A 42 9.23 17.47 7.56
CA ASP A 42 8.99 18.83 8.02
C ASP A 42 9.07 18.96 9.55
N ASN A 43 8.84 17.84 10.27
CA ASN A 43 8.82 17.81 11.71
C ASN A 43 9.91 16.88 12.29
N PRO A 44 10.47 17.22 13.46
CA PRO A 44 11.39 16.33 14.15
C PRO A 44 10.70 15.04 14.60
N LEU A 45 11.43 13.95 14.58
CA LEU A 45 10.94 12.66 15.09
C LEU A 45 10.83 12.67 16.60
N LEU A 46 9.82 12.00 17.13
CA LEU A 46 9.73 11.66 18.53
C LEU A 46 10.88 10.69 18.91
N PRO A 47 11.36 10.70 20.16
CA PRO A 47 12.53 9.92 20.55
C PRO A 47 12.47 8.43 20.19
N TYR A 48 11.31 7.79 20.37
CA TYR A 48 11.13 6.36 20.08
C TYR A 48 11.09 6.02 18.57
N LEU A 49 11.02 7.03 17.69
CA LEU A 49 11.02 6.87 16.24
C LEU A 49 12.41 7.05 15.61
N HIS A 50 13.45 7.32 16.41
CA HIS A 50 14.80 7.45 15.89
C HIS A 50 15.34 6.10 15.42
N GLU A 51 15.98 6.11 14.26
CA GLU A 51 16.62 4.95 13.64
C GLU A 51 18.12 5.22 13.49
N GLU A 52 18.97 4.24 13.78
CA GLU A 52 20.42 4.35 13.65
C GLU A 52 20.87 4.40 12.18
N ARG A 53 20.05 3.90 11.29
CA ARG A 53 20.31 3.85 9.83
C ARG A 53 19.02 4.10 9.06
N PRO A 54 19.10 4.48 7.79
CA PRO A 54 17.91 4.71 6.97
C PRO A 54 16.97 3.52 6.99
N GLY A 55 15.68 3.72 7.25
CA GLY A 55 14.67 2.68 7.41
C GLY A 55 13.85 2.38 6.17
N PHE A 56 14.15 3.03 5.05
CA PHE A 56 13.43 2.85 3.79
C PHE A 56 14.19 1.95 2.82
N PHE A 57 13.48 1.52 1.79
CA PHE A 57 14.04 0.74 0.68
C PHE A 57 13.54 1.32 -0.63
N ASP A 58 14.40 1.30 -1.64
CA ASP A 58 14.02 1.67 -3.01
C ASP A 58 13.21 0.52 -3.63
N LEU A 59 11.90 0.57 -3.40
CA LEU A 59 10.94 -0.42 -3.88
C LEU A 59 9.91 0.26 -4.77
N THR A 60 9.89 -0.13 -6.02
CA THR A 60 8.78 0.22 -6.91
C THR A 60 7.55 -0.59 -6.50
N VAL A 61 6.44 0.09 -6.30
CA VAL A 61 5.12 -0.52 -6.04
C VAL A 61 4.09 0.08 -6.99
N GLY A 62 3.13 -0.74 -7.40
CA GLY A 62 2.10 -0.28 -8.32
C GLY A 62 0.93 -1.25 -8.38
N TRP A 63 -0.08 -0.87 -9.16
CA TRP A 63 -1.26 -1.68 -9.32
C TRP A 63 -1.85 -1.57 -10.72
N THR A 64 -2.53 -2.62 -11.11
CA THR A 64 -3.24 -2.71 -12.40
C THR A 64 -4.72 -2.98 -12.18
N MET A 65 -5.54 -2.56 -13.13
CA MET A 65 -6.96 -2.89 -13.22
C MET A 65 -7.24 -3.49 -14.58
N ASN A 66 -7.74 -4.72 -14.60
CA ASN A 66 -7.97 -5.48 -15.83
C ASN A 66 -6.73 -5.57 -16.75
N GLY A 67 -5.53 -5.61 -16.15
CA GLY A 67 -4.27 -5.65 -16.88
C GLY A 67 -3.74 -4.30 -17.37
N GLN A 68 -4.48 -3.22 -17.20
CA GLN A 68 -3.98 -1.86 -17.45
C GLN A 68 -3.26 -1.31 -16.22
N ASP A 69 -2.03 -0.81 -16.40
CA ASP A 69 -1.33 -0.07 -15.33
C ASP A 69 -2.13 1.18 -14.95
N MET A 70 -2.43 1.32 -13.67
CA MET A 70 -3.18 2.45 -13.13
C MET A 70 -2.27 3.46 -12.45
N ALA A 71 -1.35 2.99 -11.60
CA ALA A 71 -0.40 3.84 -10.93
C ALA A 71 0.86 3.09 -10.54
N ARG A 72 1.95 3.85 -10.40
CA ARG A 72 3.24 3.36 -9.94
C ARG A 72 3.91 4.41 -9.06
N THR A 73 4.38 3.99 -7.91
CA THR A 73 5.09 4.84 -6.95
C THR A 73 6.26 4.09 -6.32
N ASN A 74 6.85 4.65 -5.30
CA ASN A 74 7.96 4.04 -4.58
C ASN A 74 7.69 4.03 -3.08
N TYR A 75 8.11 2.99 -2.38
CA TYR A 75 7.97 2.87 -0.94
C TYR A 75 8.68 4.01 -0.17
N ASN A 76 9.77 4.55 -0.72
CA ASN A 76 10.54 5.61 -0.07
C ASN A 76 9.84 6.97 -0.02
N VAL A 77 8.68 7.14 -0.67
CA VAL A 77 7.86 8.37 -0.55
C VAL A 77 7.06 8.42 0.75
N MET A 78 7.01 7.32 1.50
CA MET A 78 6.33 7.30 2.79
C MET A 78 7.01 8.20 3.81
N TYR A 79 6.22 8.78 4.71
CA TYR A 79 6.74 9.67 5.76
C TYR A 79 7.45 8.88 6.87
N TYR A 80 6.91 7.72 7.26
CA TYR A 80 7.51 6.85 8.28
C TYR A 80 7.91 5.50 7.68
N SER A 81 9.06 5.01 8.08
CA SER A 81 9.51 3.66 7.74
C SER A 81 8.63 2.58 8.39
N SER A 82 8.69 1.35 7.89
CA SER A 82 7.96 0.23 8.51
C SER A 82 8.44 -0.05 9.94
N ALA A 83 9.71 0.17 10.24
CA ALA A 83 10.23 0.05 11.60
C ALA A 83 9.66 1.12 12.54
N GLN A 84 9.57 2.36 12.07
CA GLN A 84 8.94 3.46 12.80
C GLN A 84 7.44 3.21 13.03
N GLN A 85 6.73 2.69 12.03
CA GLN A 85 5.33 2.32 12.17
C GLN A 85 5.13 1.21 13.22
N LEU A 86 6.00 0.20 13.23
CA LEU A 86 5.99 -0.85 14.25
C LEU A 86 6.27 -0.28 15.64
N ALA A 87 7.28 0.58 15.79
CA ALA A 87 7.60 1.23 17.05
C ALA A 87 6.40 2.04 17.57
N HIS A 88 5.77 2.83 16.69
CA HIS A 88 4.57 3.61 17.05
C HIS A 88 3.40 2.71 17.45
N HIS A 89 3.17 1.62 16.72
CA HIS A 89 2.08 0.68 17.01
C HIS A 89 2.22 0.03 18.39
N THR A 90 3.46 -0.19 18.85
CA THR A 90 3.74 -0.82 20.14
C THR A 90 3.91 0.15 21.30
N GLU A 91 4.06 1.45 21.03
CA GLU A 91 4.30 2.48 22.06
C GLU A 91 3.17 2.53 23.11
N SER A 92 1.94 2.30 22.70
CA SER A 92 0.79 2.24 23.61
C SER A 92 0.58 0.87 24.28
N GLY A 93 1.55 -0.05 24.16
CA GLY A 93 1.48 -1.39 24.76
C GLY A 93 0.78 -2.45 23.93
N CYS A 94 0.52 -2.20 22.63
CA CYS A 94 -0.03 -3.23 21.74
C CYS A 94 0.97 -4.38 21.60
N PRO A 95 0.65 -5.63 22.02
CA PRO A 95 1.56 -6.75 21.93
C PRO A 95 1.71 -7.21 20.46
N MET A 96 2.95 -7.46 20.06
CA MET A 96 3.29 -8.00 18.74
C MET A 96 3.97 -9.37 18.87
N ARG A 97 3.72 -10.23 17.89
CA ARG A 97 4.27 -11.59 17.84
C ARG A 97 4.90 -11.86 16.47
N VAL A 98 5.85 -12.77 16.45
CA VAL A 98 6.39 -13.28 15.18
C VAL A 98 5.25 -13.94 14.39
N GLY A 99 5.10 -13.53 13.15
CA GLY A 99 4.02 -13.97 12.26
C GLY A 99 2.84 -12.99 12.15
N ASP A 100 2.81 -11.92 12.93
CA ASP A 100 1.81 -10.87 12.76
C ASP A 100 1.99 -10.16 11.41
N LEU A 101 0.88 -9.98 10.70
CA LEU A 101 0.84 -9.27 9.44
C LEU A 101 0.50 -7.79 9.70
N LEU A 102 1.35 -6.91 9.22
CA LEU A 102 1.18 -5.46 9.32
C LEU A 102 0.95 -4.87 7.93
N GLY A 103 0.06 -3.89 7.84
CA GLY A 103 -0.14 -3.10 6.64
C GLY A 103 0.37 -1.67 6.83
N THR A 104 1.10 -1.15 5.85
CA THR A 104 1.58 0.24 5.85
C THR A 104 0.46 1.24 5.56
N GLY A 105 -0.70 0.77 5.13
CA GLY A 105 -1.69 1.61 4.46
C GLY A 105 -1.31 1.88 3.00
N THR A 106 -2.12 2.69 2.33
CA THR A 106 -1.92 3.07 0.93
C THR A 106 -0.63 3.87 0.76
N ILE A 107 0.18 3.52 -0.24
CA ILE A 107 1.39 4.26 -0.61
C ILE A 107 1.06 5.08 -1.84
N SER A 108 1.09 6.41 -1.70
CA SER A 108 0.81 7.34 -2.78
C SER A 108 1.92 8.39 -2.88
N GLY A 109 2.36 8.67 -4.10
CA GLY A 109 3.26 9.76 -4.42
C GLY A 109 2.50 11.05 -4.75
N PRO A 110 3.22 12.14 -5.06
CA PRO A 110 2.61 13.47 -5.26
C PRO A 110 1.84 13.61 -6.58
N ALA A 111 2.08 12.75 -7.57
CA ALA A 111 1.42 12.83 -8.87
C ALA A 111 0.20 11.91 -8.96
N ARG A 112 -0.74 12.23 -9.86
CA ARG A 112 -1.99 11.47 -10.02
C ARG A 112 -1.75 10.01 -10.43
N ASP A 113 -0.74 9.76 -11.24
CA ASP A 113 -0.31 8.43 -11.68
C ASP A 113 0.54 7.67 -10.64
N GLN A 114 0.66 8.24 -9.44
CA GLN A 114 1.36 7.66 -8.30
C GLN A 114 0.42 7.32 -7.13
N THR A 115 -0.89 7.40 -7.33
CA THR A 115 -1.87 7.09 -6.28
C THR A 115 -2.02 5.59 -6.06
N GLY A 116 -1.94 5.15 -4.81
CA GLY A 116 -2.02 3.75 -4.44
C GLY A 116 -3.45 3.18 -4.36
N ALA A 117 -4.48 4.01 -4.61
CA ALA A 117 -5.87 3.59 -4.55
C ALA A 117 -6.73 4.27 -5.62
N LEU A 118 -7.68 3.51 -6.18
CA LEU A 118 -8.67 4.06 -7.12
C LEU A 118 -9.51 5.18 -6.48
N LEU A 119 -9.81 5.05 -5.18
CA LEU A 119 -10.56 6.06 -4.42
C LEU A 119 -9.86 7.43 -4.43
N GLU A 120 -8.53 7.46 -4.27
CA GLU A 120 -7.75 8.70 -4.36
C GLU A 120 -7.70 9.21 -5.79
N MET A 121 -7.42 8.33 -6.74
CA MET A 121 -7.30 8.65 -8.17
C MET A 121 -8.58 9.28 -8.73
N THR A 122 -9.74 8.83 -8.25
CA THR A 122 -11.05 9.33 -8.67
C THR A 122 -11.63 10.42 -7.76
N ALA A 123 -10.85 10.96 -6.82
CA ALA A 123 -11.31 11.94 -5.83
C ALA A 123 -12.62 11.52 -5.14
N GLY A 124 -12.69 10.27 -4.68
CA GLY A 124 -13.89 9.71 -4.06
C GLY A 124 -15.01 9.42 -5.05
N GLY A 125 -14.69 9.11 -6.30
CA GLY A 125 -15.65 8.82 -7.37
C GLY A 125 -16.18 10.05 -8.13
N LYS A 126 -15.64 11.24 -7.85
CA LYS A 126 -16.06 12.50 -8.52
C LYS A 126 -15.39 12.70 -9.86
N GLU A 127 -14.22 12.17 -10.05
CA GLU A 127 -13.38 12.33 -11.24
C GLU A 127 -13.11 10.96 -11.87
N PRO A 128 -13.85 10.56 -12.90
CA PRO A 128 -13.61 9.27 -13.56
C PRO A 128 -12.20 9.17 -14.15
N VAL A 129 -11.64 7.97 -14.10
CA VAL A 129 -10.44 7.57 -14.84
C VAL A 129 -10.83 6.67 -16.00
N THR A 130 -9.99 6.58 -17.02
CA THR A 130 -10.25 5.71 -18.17
C THR A 130 -9.54 4.38 -18.01
N VAL A 131 -10.30 3.28 -18.09
CA VAL A 131 -9.78 1.91 -18.10
C VAL A 131 -10.26 1.23 -19.37
N HIS A 132 -9.33 0.86 -20.26
CA HIS A 132 -9.62 0.28 -21.58
C HIS A 132 -10.65 1.08 -22.40
N GLY A 133 -10.60 2.42 -22.33
CA GLY A 133 -11.51 3.31 -23.04
C GLY A 133 -12.82 3.63 -22.31
N GLU A 134 -13.10 2.95 -21.20
CA GLU A 134 -14.33 3.15 -20.42
C GLU A 134 -14.09 4.01 -19.17
N PRO A 135 -15.01 4.94 -18.84
CA PRO A 135 -14.91 5.73 -17.62
C PRO A 135 -15.20 4.88 -16.39
N ARG A 136 -14.34 4.98 -15.38
CA ARG A 136 -14.44 4.24 -14.12
C ARG A 136 -14.26 5.16 -12.92
N THR A 137 -15.13 5.02 -11.94
CA THR A 137 -15.04 5.71 -10.66
C THR A 137 -14.73 4.75 -9.51
N PHE A 138 -15.29 3.55 -9.56
CA PHE A 138 -15.11 2.47 -8.59
C PHE A 138 -14.89 1.14 -9.31
N ILE A 139 -14.36 0.16 -8.58
CA ILE A 139 -14.31 -1.23 -9.06
C ILE A 139 -15.71 -1.79 -9.20
N GLN A 140 -15.89 -2.71 -10.14
CA GLN A 140 -17.15 -3.36 -10.44
C GLN A 140 -17.00 -4.88 -10.43
N ASP A 141 -18.13 -5.58 -10.36
CA ASP A 141 -18.16 -7.03 -10.49
C ASP A 141 -17.48 -7.47 -11.80
N GLY A 142 -16.61 -8.45 -11.69
CA GLY A 142 -15.81 -8.96 -12.80
C GLY A 142 -14.43 -8.30 -12.97
N ASP A 143 -14.18 -7.14 -12.38
CA ASP A 143 -12.86 -6.51 -12.44
C ASP A 143 -11.79 -7.35 -11.74
N THR A 144 -10.63 -7.37 -12.31
CA THR A 144 -9.42 -7.95 -11.72
C THR A 144 -8.47 -6.83 -11.32
N VAL A 145 -8.12 -6.79 -10.04
CA VAL A 145 -7.11 -5.87 -9.51
C VAL A 145 -5.87 -6.68 -9.16
N ALA A 146 -4.71 -6.19 -9.58
CA ALA A 146 -3.44 -6.79 -9.21
C ALA A 146 -2.48 -5.73 -8.68
N LEU A 147 -1.80 -6.05 -7.58
CA LEU A 147 -0.72 -5.26 -7.04
C LEU A 147 0.61 -5.95 -7.37
N TYR A 148 1.62 -5.15 -7.61
CA TYR A 148 2.98 -5.63 -7.83
C TYR A 148 3.98 -4.77 -7.08
N GLY A 149 5.13 -5.36 -6.80
CA GLY A 149 6.25 -4.66 -6.21
C GLY A 149 7.56 -5.34 -6.57
N PHE A 150 8.62 -4.54 -6.66
CA PHE A 150 9.96 -5.04 -6.91
C PHE A 150 11.03 -4.04 -6.47
N ALA A 151 12.22 -4.58 -6.20
CA ALA A 151 13.46 -3.84 -6.08
C ALA A 151 14.37 -4.16 -7.27
N GLU A 152 15.05 -3.17 -7.82
CA GLU A 152 15.88 -3.33 -9.02
C GLU A 152 17.32 -2.93 -8.72
N GLY A 153 18.24 -3.87 -8.92
CA GLY A 153 19.68 -3.69 -8.77
C GLY A 153 20.42 -3.87 -10.10
N PRO A 154 21.73 -3.63 -10.14
CA PRO A 154 22.53 -3.82 -11.36
C PRO A 154 22.49 -5.27 -11.84
N GLY A 155 21.73 -5.51 -12.91
CA GLY A 155 21.63 -6.84 -13.54
C GLY A 155 20.73 -7.85 -12.82
N TYR A 156 19.97 -7.44 -11.79
CA TYR A 156 19.00 -8.31 -11.12
C TYR A 156 17.78 -7.56 -10.60
N ARG A 157 16.71 -8.29 -10.33
CA ARG A 157 15.47 -7.78 -9.74
C ARG A 157 14.98 -8.74 -8.67
N ILE A 158 14.48 -8.20 -7.57
CA ILE A 158 13.75 -8.94 -6.54
C ILE A 158 12.28 -8.55 -6.64
N GLY A 159 11.41 -9.51 -6.96
CA GLY A 159 9.97 -9.31 -7.03
C GLY A 159 9.27 -9.86 -5.79
N PHE A 160 8.12 -9.26 -5.45
CA PHE A 160 7.28 -9.67 -4.32
C PHE A 160 6.23 -10.73 -4.69
N GLY A 161 6.24 -11.21 -5.94
CA GLY A 161 5.27 -12.15 -6.45
C GLY A 161 3.92 -11.50 -6.82
N PRO A 162 3.02 -12.27 -7.43
CA PRO A 162 1.71 -11.77 -7.83
C PRO A 162 0.78 -11.60 -6.62
N CYS A 163 0.05 -10.50 -6.58
CA CYS A 163 -1.02 -10.25 -5.63
C CYS A 163 -2.23 -9.77 -6.41
N SER A 164 -3.14 -10.68 -6.77
CA SER A 164 -4.29 -10.35 -7.61
C SER A 164 -5.57 -10.98 -7.08
N GLY A 165 -6.68 -10.30 -7.33
CA GLY A 165 -8.01 -10.77 -7.00
C GLY A 165 -9.04 -10.28 -8.01
N ARG A 166 -10.05 -11.10 -8.25
CA ARG A 166 -11.22 -10.74 -9.07
C ARG A 166 -12.40 -10.41 -8.17
N ILE A 167 -13.08 -9.32 -8.48
CA ILE A 167 -14.32 -8.95 -7.80
C ILE A 167 -15.44 -9.86 -8.29
N LEU A 168 -16.09 -10.52 -7.38
CA LEU A 168 -17.22 -11.38 -7.68
C LEU A 168 -18.54 -10.67 -7.34
N PRO A 169 -19.66 -11.01 -8.02
CA PRO A 169 -20.97 -10.54 -7.62
C PRO A 169 -21.28 -10.87 -6.17
N ALA A 170 -22.10 -10.04 -5.54
CA ALA A 170 -22.61 -10.31 -4.20
C ALA A 170 -23.28 -11.70 -4.16
N ARG A 171 -23.09 -12.43 -3.09
CA ARG A 171 -23.83 -13.66 -2.84
C ARG A 171 -25.29 -13.29 -2.49
N ALA A 172 -26.23 -13.97 -3.15
CA ALA A 172 -27.64 -13.85 -2.83
C ALA A 172 -27.95 -14.48 -1.45
#